data_04b91d0ea5ab05a1c775388db192451b
#
_entry.id   04b91d0ea5ab05a1c775388db192451b
#
_cell.length_a   1.000
_cell.length_b   1.000
_cell.length_c   1.000
_cell.angle_alpha   90.00
_cell.angle_beta   90.00
_cell.angle_gamma   90.00
#
_symmetry.space_group_name_H-M   'P 1'
#
loop_
_entity.id
_entity.type
_entity.pdbx_description
1 polymer ?
#
loop_
_entity_poly.entity_id
_entity_poly.type
_entity_poly.pdbx_seq_one_letter_code
_entity_poly.pdbx_strand_id
1 'polypeptide(L)'
;KQDPMLTTEKVTELEAKLDRLKNYSRPKAAEEVRRLAELGDFSENVEYQLAKGKLRGINSAMLTIEHQLKNAEIIEPNTQHEQVAIGHHVTIEGGGKPKTYLILGSIETKPEQGVISHVSPLGSALIGKKVGETVELKIAGKEVSYKITKIE
;
A
#
# COMPACT_ATOMS: atom_id res chain seq x y z
N LYS A 1 10.63 8.88 -4.12
CA LYS A 1 9.40 9.65 -3.97
C LYS A 1 8.23 8.70 -3.87
N GLN A 2 7.46 8.81 -2.82
CA GLN A 2 6.37 7.87 -2.55
C GLN A 2 5.15 8.14 -3.43
N ASP A 3 4.52 7.05 -3.88
CA ASP A 3 3.29 7.12 -4.66
C ASP A 3 2.15 7.66 -3.79
N PRO A 4 1.53 8.80 -4.12
CA PRO A 4 0.49 9.41 -3.29
C PRO A 4 -0.92 8.82 -3.50
N MET A 5 -1.10 7.94 -4.46
CA MET A 5 -2.43 7.44 -4.84
C MET A 5 -3.02 6.50 -3.81
N LEU A 6 -4.18 6.85 -3.27
CA LEU A 6 -4.89 6.06 -2.26
C LEU A 6 -6.38 6.01 -2.56
N THR A 7 -7.01 4.87 -2.26
CA THR A 7 -8.48 4.78 -2.25
C THR A 7 -9.03 5.49 -1.03
N THR A 8 -10.30 5.87 -1.08
CA THR A 8 -11.02 6.46 0.06
C THR A 8 -11.02 5.49 1.25
N GLU A 9 -11.19 4.20 0.98
CA GLU A 9 -11.18 3.15 2.01
C GLU A 9 -9.82 3.10 2.73
N LYS A 10 -8.74 3.24 1.97
CA LYS A 10 -7.40 3.24 2.57
C LYS A 10 -7.16 4.48 3.43
N VAL A 11 -7.63 5.62 2.99
CA VAL A 11 -7.55 6.87 3.78
C VAL A 11 -8.27 6.68 5.12
N THR A 12 -9.48 6.13 5.10
CA THR A 12 -10.25 5.86 6.32
C THR A 12 -9.51 4.89 7.25
N GLU A 13 -8.93 3.84 6.68
CA GLU A 13 -8.16 2.85 7.43
C GLU A 13 -6.93 3.50 8.10
N LEU A 14 -6.21 4.34 7.35
CA LEU A 14 -5.02 5.02 7.87
C LEU A 14 -5.38 6.03 8.95
N GLU A 15 -6.48 6.77 8.80
CA GLU A 15 -6.95 7.71 9.80
C GLU A 15 -7.30 6.99 11.11
N ALA A 16 -7.99 5.84 11.01
CA ALA A 16 -8.33 5.03 12.19
C ALA A 16 -7.09 4.48 12.86
N LYS A 17 -6.11 4.03 12.09
CA LYS A 17 -4.85 3.52 12.63
C LYS A 17 -4.06 4.62 13.33
N LEU A 18 -4.00 5.81 12.73
CA LEU A 18 -3.32 6.96 13.32
C LEU A 18 -3.97 7.35 14.65
N ASP A 19 -5.29 7.39 14.69
CA ASP A 19 -6.03 7.70 15.91
C ASP A 19 -5.72 6.71 17.02
N ARG A 20 -5.71 5.42 16.72
CA ARG A 20 -5.39 4.37 17.69
C ARG A 20 -3.95 4.47 18.19
N LEU A 21 -3.00 4.73 17.29
CA LEU A 21 -1.60 4.90 17.69
C LEU A 21 -1.42 6.12 18.58
N LYS A 22 -2.06 7.22 18.25
CA LYS A 22 -1.93 8.50 18.97
C LYS A 22 -2.61 8.45 20.34
N ASN A 23 -3.81 7.91 20.41
CA ASN A 23 -4.66 8.00 21.60
C ASN A 23 -4.63 6.76 22.50
N TYR A 24 -4.11 5.64 22.01
CA TYR A 24 -4.04 4.40 22.80
C TYR A 24 -2.62 3.85 22.88
N SER A 25 -2.02 3.53 21.75
CA SER A 25 -0.72 2.83 21.74
C SER A 25 0.42 3.67 22.28
N ARG A 26 0.51 4.94 21.86
CA ARG A 26 1.59 5.83 22.29
C ARG A 26 1.52 6.16 23.79
N PRO A 27 0.36 6.55 24.35
CA PRO A 27 0.30 6.80 25.81
C PRO A 27 0.64 5.58 26.63
N LYS A 28 0.20 4.41 26.21
CA LYS A 28 0.50 3.13 26.90
C LYS A 28 1.99 2.83 26.85
N ALA A 29 2.61 2.98 25.68
CA ALA A 29 4.04 2.75 25.51
C ALA A 29 4.89 3.77 26.30
N ALA A 30 4.47 5.03 26.31
CA ALA A 30 5.15 6.08 27.06
C ALA A 30 5.09 5.81 28.57
N GLU A 31 3.95 5.33 29.07
CA GLU A 31 3.78 4.98 30.46
C GLU A 31 4.70 3.82 30.86
N GLU A 32 4.83 2.82 29.98
CA GLU A 32 5.73 1.69 30.24
C GLU A 32 7.20 2.14 30.27
N VAL A 33 7.61 3.05 29.39
CA VAL A 33 8.95 3.62 29.42
C VAL A 33 9.17 4.33 30.76
N ARG A 34 8.20 5.16 31.20
CA ARG A 34 8.29 5.89 32.47
C ARG A 34 8.40 4.91 33.65
N ARG A 35 7.57 3.88 33.66
CA ARG A 35 7.58 2.89 34.75
C ARG A 35 8.94 2.20 34.85
N LEU A 36 9.50 1.77 33.73
CA LEU A 36 10.80 1.10 33.70
C LEU A 36 11.95 2.05 34.03
N ALA A 37 11.84 3.32 33.65
CA ALA A 37 12.82 4.34 33.98
C ALA A 37 12.94 4.56 35.49
N GLU A 38 11.85 4.44 36.22
CA GLU A 38 11.83 4.61 37.67
C GLU A 38 12.47 3.46 38.44
N LEU A 39 12.73 2.32 37.77
CA LEU A 39 13.32 1.16 38.44
C LEU A 39 14.84 1.24 38.62
N GLY A 40 15.48 2.28 38.11
CA GLY A 40 16.90 2.54 38.38
C GLY A 40 17.80 2.35 37.17
N ASP A 41 18.84 1.53 37.24
CA ASP A 41 19.92 1.44 36.29
C ASP A 41 19.48 1.11 34.85
N PHE A 42 19.48 2.13 33.98
CA PHE A 42 19.01 2.02 32.60
C PHE A 42 20.06 1.48 31.64
N SER A 43 21.32 1.53 31.98
CA SER A 43 22.41 1.17 31.06
C SER A 43 22.42 -0.31 30.71
N GLU A 44 21.95 -1.16 31.62
CA GLU A 44 21.87 -2.62 31.47
C GLU A 44 20.43 -3.14 31.47
N ASN A 45 19.43 -2.25 31.48
CA ASN A 45 18.03 -2.64 31.55
C ASN A 45 17.50 -2.91 30.14
N VAL A 46 17.50 -4.19 29.75
CA VAL A 46 17.00 -4.66 28.44
C VAL A 46 15.53 -4.30 28.25
N GLU A 47 14.71 -4.45 29.30
CA GLU A 47 13.29 -4.12 29.22
C GLU A 47 13.06 -2.63 28.90
N TYR A 48 13.84 -1.76 29.53
CA TYR A 48 13.78 -0.33 29.28
C TYR A 48 14.15 0.00 27.83
N GLN A 49 15.23 -0.62 27.32
CA GLN A 49 15.65 -0.40 25.94
C GLN A 49 14.60 -0.90 24.94
N LEU A 50 13.97 -2.04 25.20
CA LEU A 50 12.90 -2.56 24.36
C LEU A 50 11.68 -1.64 24.38
N ALA A 51 11.30 -1.14 25.55
CA ALA A 51 10.17 -0.21 25.69
C ALA A 51 10.42 1.09 24.93
N LYS A 52 11.63 1.65 25.03
CA LYS A 52 12.02 2.83 24.25
C LYS A 52 11.97 2.58 22.76
N GLY A 53 12.44 1.42 22.32
CA GLY A 53 12.39 1.00 20.91
C GLY A 53 10.96 0.91 20.41
N LYS A 54 10.06 0.34 21.21
CA LYS A 54 8.64 0.23 20.88
C LYS A 54 8.00 1.62 20.73
N LEU A 55 8.26 2.52 21.67
CA LEU A 55 7.74 3.90 21.60
C LEU A 55 8.27 4.62 20.36
N ARG A 56 9.55 4.47 20.06
CA ARG A 56 10.15 5.04 18.86
C ARG A 56 9.49 4.51 17.59
N GLY A 57 9.21 3.20 17.56
CA GLY A 57 8.51 2.57 16.43
C GLY A 57 7.11 3.13 16.24
N ILE A 58 6.37 3.35 17.33
CA ILE A 58 5.03 3.94 17.28
C ILE A 58 5.10 5.36 16.71
N ASN A 59 6.05 6.17 17.20
CA ASN A 59 6.22 7.53 16.71
C ASN A 59 6.58 7.56 15.23
N SER A 60 7.45 6.67 14.78
CA SER A 60 7.81 6.54 13.37
C SER A 60 6.61 6.14 12.51
N ALA A 61 5.81 5.18 12.98
CA ALA A 61 4.61 4.75 12.26
C ALA A 61 3.62 5.91 12.13
N MET A 62 3.44 6.70 13.18
CA MET A 62 2.57 7.88 13.14
C MET A 62 3.03 8.90 12.11
N LEU A 63 4.33 9.20 12.09
CA LEU A 63 4.89 10.15 11.13
C LEU A 63 4.69 9.67 9.69
N THR A 64 4.91 8.38 9.45
CA THR A 64 4.70 7.78 8.13
C THR A 64 3.26 7.94 7.68
N ILE A 65 2.30 7.62 8.56
CA ILE A 65 0.87 7.71 8.24
C ILE A 65 0.46 9.18 8.01
N GLU A 66 0.92 10.08 8.87
CA GLU A 66 0.63 11.51 8.72
C GLU A 66 1.13 12.03 7.38
N HIS A 67 2.34 11.61 6.97
CA HIS A 67 2.90 11.98 5.68
C HIS A 67 2.07 11.42 4.51
N GLN A 68 1.67 10.16 4.60
CA GLN A 68 0.83 9.52 3.59
C GLN A 68 -0.51 10.24 3.44
N LEU A 69 -1.16 10.57 4.57
CA LEU A 69 -2.44 11.26 4.56
C LEU A 69 -2.32 12.69 4.02
N LYS A 70 -1.24 13.40 4.40
CA LYS A 70 -1.02 14.77 3.94
C LYS A 70 -0.82 14.85 2.42
N ASN A 71 -0.17 13.86 1.84
CA ASN A 71 0.17 13.86 0.41
C ASN A 71 -0.80 13.02 -0.42
N ALA A 72 -1.83 12.45 0.19
CA ALA A 72 -2.75 11.55 -0.50
C ALA A 72 -3.47 12.22 -1.67
N GLU A 73 -3.49 11.49 -2.80
CA GLU A 73 -4.32 11.82 -3.95
C GLU A 73 -5.33 10.69 -4.07
N ILE A 74 -6.62 11.03 -4.00
CA ILE A 74 -7.68 10.04 -3.97
C ILE A 74 -7.90 9.44 -5.36
N ILE A 75 -7.98 8.11 -5.40
CA ILE A 75 -8.35 7.39 -6.61
C ILE A 75 -9.87 7.49 -6.73
N GLU A 76 -10.34 8.33 -7.68
CA GLU A 76 -11.76 8.52 -7.91
C GLU A 76 -12.33 7.31 -8.66
N PRO A 77 -13.58 6.90 -8.34
CA PRO A 77 -14.24 5.86 -9.13
C PRO A 77 -14.32 6.28 -10.59
N ASN A 78 -13.82 5.43 -11.48
CA ASN A 78 -13.83 5.70 -12.91
C ASN A 78 -14.82 4.75 -13.59
N THR A 79 -15.95 5.30 -14.03
CA THR A 79 -17.02 4.55 -14.69
C THR A 79 -16.81 4.43 -16.20
N GLN A 80 -15.81 5.10 -16.75
CA GLN A 80 -15.47 5.01 -18.16
C GLN A 80 -14.43 3.90 -18.36
N HIS A 81 -14.80 2.91 -19.15
CA HIS A 81 -13.99 1.70 -19.33
C HIS A 81 -13.40 1.59 -20.75
N GLU A 82 -13.22 2.71 -21.43
CA GLU A 82 -12.63 2.74 -22.77
C GLU A 82 -11.13 2.45 -22.74
N GLN A 83 -10.46 2.91 -21.70
CA GLN A 83 -9.03 2.68 -21.49
C GLN A 83 -8.78 2.27 -20.05
N VAL A 84 -7.76 1.46 -19.86
CA VAL A 84 -7.35 1.07 -18.51
C VAL A 84 -6.85 2.32 -17.76
N ALA A 85 -7.38 2.51 -16.56
CA ALA A 85 -6.96 3.57 -15.66
C ALA A 85 -6.81 3.00 -14.25
N ILE A 86 -6.15 3.77 -13.39
CA ILE A 86 -6.05 3.40 -11.98
C ILE A 86 -7.47 3.28 -11.39
N GLY A 87 -7.67 2.24 -10.58
CA GLY A 87 -8.99 1.93 -10.02
C GLY A 87 -9.77 0.90 -10.80
N HIS A 88 -9.34 0.55 -12.01
CA HIS A 88 -10.02 -0.45 -12.83
C HIS A 88 -9.59 -1.87 -12.51
N HIS A 89 -10.53 -2.80 -12.68
CA HIS A 89 -10.24 -4.23 -12.76
C HIS A 89 -10.00 -4.56 -14.23
N VAL A 90 -8.88 -5.18 -14.53
CA VAL A 90 -8.48 -5.52 -15.90
C VAL A 90 -8.28 -7.01 -16.00
N THR A 91 -9.01 -7.65 -16.91
CA THR A 91 -8.85 -9.08 -17.19
C THR A 91 -7.95 -9.25 -18.40
N ILE A 92 -6.91 -10.05 -18.25
CA ILE A 92 -5.95 -10.34 -19.32
C ILE A 92 -5.85 -11.84 -19.54
N GLU A 93 -5.51 -12.21 -20.77
CA GLU A 93 -5.26 -13.59 -21.16
C GLU A 93 -3.90 -13.69 -21.83
N GLY A 94 -3.12 -14.68 -21.41
CA GLY A 94 -1.82 -14.94 -22.02
C GLY A 94 -1.25 -16.26 -21.51
N GLY A 95 -1.21 -17.26 -22.39
CA GLY A 95 -0.58 -18.53 -22.09
C GLY A 95 -1.26 -19.39 -21.03
N GLY A 96 -2.55 -19.17 -20.79
CA GLY A 96 -3.28 -19.97 -19.80
C GLY A 96 -4.64 -19.39 -19.49
N LYS A 97 -5.04 -19.52 -18.21
CA LYS A 97 -6.34 -19.01 -17.74
C LYS A 97 -6.35 -17.49 -17.67
N PRO A 98 -7.51 -16.86 -17.91
CA PRO A 98 -7.64 -15.42 -17.70
C PRO A 98 -7.35 -15.06 -16.25
N LYS A 99 -6.74 -13.91 -16.05
CA LYS A 99 -6.49 -13.35 -14.71
C LYS A 99 -7.01 -11.93 -14.67
N THR A 100 -7.61 -11.57 -13.55
CA THR A 100 -8.12 -10.22 -13.32
C THR A 100 -7.25 -9.53 -12.28
N TYR A 101 -6.82 -8.31 -12.60
CA TYR A 101 -6.01 -7.48 -11.72
C TYR A 101 -6.73 -6.19 -11.40
N LEU A 102 -6.64 -5.77 -10.15
CA LEU A 102 -7.08 -4.44 -9.73
C LEU A 102 -5.84 -3.53 -9.69
N ILE A 103 -5.92 -2.39 -10.36
CA ILE A 103 -4.79 -1.46 -10.41
C ILE A 103 -5.01 -0.32 -9.41
N LEU A 104 -4.15 -0.25 -8.42
CA LEU A 104 -4.22 0.77 -7.37
C LEU A 104 -2.85 1.45 -7.21
N GLY A 105 -2.69 2.23 -6.16
CA GLY A 105 -1.41 2.83 -5.80
C GLY A 105 -0.49 1.83 -5.10
N SER A 106 0.78 2.17 -4.98
CA SER A 106 1.81 1.28 -4.46
C SER A 106 1.60 0.88 -3.00
N ILE A 107 0.91 1.72 -2.22
CA ILE A 107 0.66 1.45 -0.79
C ILE A 107 -0.38 0.35 -0.60
N GLU A 108 -1.27 0.13 -1.57
CA GLU A 108 -2.38 -0.83 -1.46
C GLU A 108 -2.15 -2.11 -2.26
N THR A 109 -0.95 -2.39 -2.71
CA THR A 109 -0.69 -3.60 -3.50
C THR A 109 -0.81 -4.85 -2.64
N LYS A 110 -1.43 -5.88 -3.24
CA LYS A 110 -1.56 -7.22 -2.65
C LYS A 110 -1.44 -8.21 -3.80
N PRO A 111 -0.20 -8.52 -4.24
CA PRO A 111 -0.01 -9.38 -5.43
C PRO A 111 -0.72 -10.71 -5.34
N GLU A 112 -0.79 -11.31 -4.15
CA GLU A 112 -1.47 -12.59 -3.91
C GLU A 112 -2.99 -12.51 -4.12
N GLN A 113 -3.56 -11.31 -4.11
CA GLN A 113 -4.98 -11.07 -4.35
C GLN A 113 -5.23 -10.39 -5.70
N GLY A 114 -4.19 -10.26 -6.51
CA GLY A 114 -4.31 -9.63 -7.81
C GLY A 114 -4.40 -8.10 -7.78
N VAL A 115 -3.98 -7.47 -6.68
CA VAL A 115 -3.93 -6.01 -6.58
C VAL A 115 -2.51 -5.56 -6.90
N ILE A 116 -2.35 -4.84 -8.01
CA ILE A 116 -1.05 -4.40 -8.49
C ILE A 116 -0.97 -2.87 -8.55
N SER A 117 0.26 -2.35 -8.51
CA SER A 117 0.48 -0.92 -8.60
C SER A 117 0.43 -0.44 -10.05
N HIS A 118 -0.13 0.76 -10.25
CA HIS A 118 -0.13 1.42 -11.56
C HIS A 118 1.29 1.72 -12.06
N VAL A 119 2.28 1.73 -11.18
CA VAL A 119 3.69 1.93 -11.56
C VAL A 119 4.48 0.64 -11.65
N SER A 120 3.87 -0.52 -11.34
CA SER A 120 4.51 -1.82 -11.54
C SER A 120 4.69 -2.09 -13.04
N PRO A 121 5.60 -3.00 -13.42
CA PRO A 121 5.79 -3.34 -14.84
C PRO A 121 4.48 -3.70 -15.56
N LEU A 122 3.68 -4.58 -14.96
CA LEU A 122 2.40 -4.99 -15.55
C LEU A 122 1.39 -3.83 -15.52
N GLY A 123 1.23 -3.17 -14.37
CA GLY A 123 0.29 -2.05 -14.24
C GLY A 123 0.58 -0.93 -15.21
N SER A 124 1.83 -0.51 -15.32
CA SER A 124 2.20 0.58 -16.23
C SER A 124 2.05 0.20 -17.71
N ALA A 125 2.22 -1.09 -18.03
CA ALA A 125 2.01 -1.57 -19.40
C ALA A 125 0.53 -1.57 -19.77
N LEU A 126 -0.36 -1.81 -18.78
CA LEU A 126 -1.80 -1.87 -19.01
C LEU A 126 -2.46 -0.49 -19.08
N ILE A 127 -1.98 0.48 -18.29
CA ILE A 127 -2.58 1.83 -18.25
C ILE A 127 -2.64 2.44 -19.64
N GLY A 128 -3.81 2.96 -20.01
CA GLY A 128 -4.05 3.59 -21.30
C GLY A 128 -4.41 2.65 -22.43
N LYS A 129 -4.35 1.35 -22.20
CA LYS A 129 -4.68 0.34 -23.20
C LYS A 129 -6.18 0.08 -23.25
N LYS A 130 -6.64 -0.46 -24.37
CA LYS A 130 -8.06 -0.74 -24.63
C LYS A 130 -8.30 -2.26 -24.68
N VAL A 131 -9.55 -2.65 -24.50
CA VAL A 131 -9.96 -4.05 -24.73
C VAL A 131 -9.57 -4.46 -26.15
N GLY A 132 -8.97 -5.64 -26.26
CA GLY A 132 -8.47 -6.17 -27.53
C GLY A 132 -7.02 -5.88 -27.81
N GLU A 133 -6.42 -4.91 -27.09
CA GLU A 133 -4.99 -4.64 -27.26
C GLU A 133 -4.16 -5.68 -26.49
N THR A 134 -2.96 -5.90 -26.99
CA THR A 134 -1.99 -6.83 -26.41
C THR A 134 -0.84 -6.04 -25.81
N VAL A 135 -0.41 -6.44 -24.63
CA VAL A 135 0.79 -5.88 -23.99
C VAL A 135 1.86 -6.96 -23.90
N GLU A 136 3.11 -6.57 -24.10
CA GLU A 136 4.23 -7.48 -24.03
C GLU A 136 5.10 -7.11 -22.83
N LEU A 137 5.44 -8.14 -22.03
CA LEU A 137 6.27 -8.00 -20.85
C LEU A 137 7.39 -9.02 -20.88
N LYS A 138 8.52 -8.62 -20.31
CA LYS A 138 9.66 -9.51 -20.13
C LYS A 138 9.64 -10.01 -18.69
N ILE A 139 9.33 -11.29 -18.52
CA ILE A 139 9.27 -11.93 -17.20
C ILE A 139 10.29 -13.06 -17.19
N ALA A 140 11.24 -13.00 -16.23
CA ALA A 140 12.30 -13.99 -16.07
C ALA A 140 13.08 -14.26 -17.36
N GLY A 141 13.35 -13.20 -18.15
CA GLY A 141 14.08 -13.29 -19.41
C GLY A 141 13.25 -13.74 -20.60
N LYS A 142 11.97 -14.04 -20.41
CA LYS A 142 11.05 -14.45 -21.49
C LYS A 142 10.04 -13.36 -21.78
N GLU A 143 9.77 -13.13 -23.06
CA GLU A 143 8.69 -12.23 -23.46
C GLU A 143 7.36 -12.97 -23.37
N VAL A 144 6.41 -12.34 -22.66
CA VAL A 144 5.05 -12.87 -22.51
C VAL A 144 4.09 -11.82 -23.01
N SER A 145 3.14 -12.26 -23.85
CA SER A 145 2.09 -11.39 -24.41
C SER A 145 0.78 -11.63 -23.68
N TYR A 146 0.13 -10.54 -23.28
CA TYR A 146 -1.19 -10.59 -22.64
C TYR A 146 -2.17 -9.75 -23.42
N LYS A 147 -3.33 -10.32 -23.70
CA LYS A 147 -4.42 -9.62 -24.37
C LYS A 147 -5.43 -9.14 -23.34
N ILE A 148 -5.83 -7.88 -23.43
CA ILE A 148 -6.84 -7.30 -22.55
C ILE A 148 -8.22 -7.73 -23.06
N THR A 149 -8.97 -8.45 -22.22
CA THR A 149 -10.28 -8.96 -22.60
C THR A 149 -11.43 -8.23 -21.95
N LYS A 150 -11.18 -7.57 -20.81
CA LYS A 150 -12.25 -6.86 -20.08
C LYS A 150 -11.66 -5.76 -19.22
N ILE A 151 -12.37 -4.63 -19.13
CA ILE A 151 -12.06 -3.52 -18.23
C ILE A 151 -13.34 -3.22 -17.45
N GLU A 152 -13.26 -3.23 -16.10
CA GLU A 152 -14.39 -2.93 -15.23
C GLU A 152 -14.07 -1.82 -14.23
#